data_01f19208a0a6338c59da5150e448f868
#
_entry.id   01f19208a0a6338c59da5150e448f868
#
_cell.length_a   1.000
_cell.length_b   1.000
_cell.length_c   1.000
_cell.angle_alpha   90.00
_cell.angle_beta   90.00
_cell.angle_gamma   90.00
#
_symmetry.space_group_name_H-M   'P 1'
#
loop_
_entity.id
_entity.type
_entity.pdbx_description
1 polymer ?
#
loop_
_entity_poly.entity_id
_entity_poly.type
_entity_poly.pdbx_seq_one_letter_code
_entity_poly.pdbx_strand_id
1 'polypeptide(L)'
;MSILVTGGAGFIGSAVCRLLVQNPRVRVINVDKLTYAGNLNSLRSIENEPNYKHYRTDICDENAILTILNNEKIDSIMHLAAESHVDRSIDGPAAFVETNVIGTFRMLSAALNYWRDLTPEKKEAFRFHHISTDEVFGDLPFDEGIFTETTPYAPSSPYSASKAASDHFVRAWHETYGLPVVLSNCSNNYGPFHFPEKLIPLVILNALHERDLPIYGKGNNVRDWLFVEDHAKALEIVVRQGRVGESYNIGGNEERTNLAVVETICEILDRKRPRTNARKYSELITFVSDRPGHDRRYAIDASKISSELGWKPAQSFESGLEKTIDWYLQNEWWWRPIREQAYTGERLGQNSDVS
;
A
#
# COMPACT_ATOMS: atom_id res chain seq x y z
N MET A 1 -23.30 -8.33 0.94
CA MET A 1 -22.17 -8.21 0.00
C MET A 1 -20.95 -8.86 0.64
N SER A 2 -20.29 -9.78 -0.07
CA SER A 2 -19.06 -10.45 0.39
C SER A 2 -17.87 -9.90 -0.41
N ILE A 3 -16.88 -9.34 0.27
CA ILE A 3 -15.68 -8.75 -0.37
C ILE A 3 -14.47 -9.60 0.05
N LEU A 4 -13.73 -10.10 -0.93
CA LEU A 4 -12.44 -10.73 -0.70
C LEU A 4 -11.36 -9.65 -0.75
N VAL A 5 -10.53 -9.56 0.29
CA VAL A 5 -9.38 -8.65 0.38
C VAL A 5 -8.13 -9.50 0.44
N THR A 6 -7.25 -9.43 -0.56
CA THR A 6 -5.96 -10.09 -0.50
C THR A 6 -4.92 -9.16 0.12
N GLY A 7 -3.96 -9.69 0.87
CA GLY A 7 -2.98 -8.87 1.58
C GLY A 7 -3.58 -8.09 2.76
N GLY A 8 -4.70 -8.59 3.32
CA GLY A 8 -5.43 -7.89 4.37
C GLY A 8 -4.74 -7.85 5.74
N ALA A 9 -3.66 -8.61 5.95
CA ALA A 9 -2.81 -8.49 7.14
C ALA A 9 -1.66 -7.50 6.96
N GLY A 10 -1.47 -6.94 5.75
CA GLY A 10 -0.53 -5.88 5.44
C GLY A 10 -1.03 -4.49 5.88
N PHE A 11 -0.24 -3.47 5.61
CA PHE A 11 -0.50 -2.08 6.02
C PHE A 11 -1.84 -1.54 5.48
N ILE A 12 -1.94 -1.36 4.15
CA ILE A 12 -3.15 -0.80 3.50
C ILE A 12 -4.31 -1.80 3.62
N GLY A 13 -4.06 -3.10 3.39
CA GLY A 13 -5.09 -4.13 3.47
C GLY A 13 -5.77 -4.20 4.83
N SER A 14 -5.02 -4.03 5.93
CA SER A 14 -5.61 -4.03 7.27
C SER A 14 -6.48 -2.81 7.53
N ALA A 15 -6.14 -1.63 6.99
CA ALA A 15 -6.99 -0.45 7.05
C ALA A 15 -8.29 -0.66 6.26
N VAL A 16 -8.21 -1.27 5.08
CA VAL A 16 -9.40 -1.65 4.28
C VAL A 16 -10.28 -2.64 5.05
N CYS A 17 -9.71 -3.70 5.62
CA CYS A 17 -10.47 -4.68 6.40
C CYS A 17 -11.17 -4.01 7.59
N ARG A 18 -10.46 -3.19 8.38
CA ARG A 18 -11.04 -2.48 9.53
C ARG A 18 -12.17 -1.52 9.12
N LEU A 19 -12.02 -0.85 7.97
CA LEU A 19 -13.06 0.04 7.44
C LEU A 19 -14.31 -0.76 7.03
N LEU A 20 -14.13 -1.79 6.21
CA LEU A 20 -15.25 -2.55 5.63
C LEU A 20 -16.08 -3.29 6.69
N VAL A 21 -15.44 -3.82 7.73
CA VAL A 21 -16.09 -4.56 8.82
C VAL A 21 -17.06 -3.65 9.62
N GLN A 22 -16.85 -2.34 9.64
CA GLN A 22 -17.77 -1.40 10.32
C GLN A 22 -19.19 -1.42 9.75
N ASN A 23 -19.34 -1.88 8.49
CA ASN A 23 -20.65 -2.06 7.91
C ASN A 23 -21.10 -3.53 8.07
N PRO A 24 -22.08 -3.84 8.95
CA PRO A 24 -22.52 -5.22 9.21
C PRO A 24 -23.15 -5.91 8.00
N ARG A 25 -23.50 -5.16 6.94
CA ARG A 25 -23.99 -5.74 5.67
C ARG A 25 -22.87 -6.18 4.72
N VAL A 26 -21.61 -5.90 5.08
CA VAL A 26 -20.43 -6.30 4.32
C VAL A 26 -19.73 -7.42 5.06
N ARG A 27 -19.57 -8.55 4.40
CA ARG A 27 -18.75 -9.65 4.89
C ARG A 27 -17.37 -9.54 4.27
N VAL A 28 -16.35 -9.50 5.10
CA VAL A 28 -14.95 -9.33 4.70
C VAL A 28 -14.22 -10.66 4.80
N ILE A 29 -13.71 -11.13 3.68
CA ILE A 29 -12.91 -12.36 3.57
C ILE A 29 -11.48 -11.94 3.30
N ASN A 30 -10.64 -11.98 4.32
CA ASN A 30 -9.23 -11.66 4.22
C ASN A 30 -8.43 -12.89 3.81
N VAL A 31 -7.64 -12.77 2.73
CA VAL A 31 -6.69 -13.79 2.28
C VAL A 31 -5.28 -13.22 2.37
N ASP A 32 -4.44 -13.84 3.21
CA ASP A 32 -3.05 -13.42 3.40
C ASP A 32 -2.17 -14.63 3.71
N LYS A 33 -1.01 -14.73 3.08
CA LYS A 33 -0.06 -15.82 3.37
C LYS A 33 0.81 -15.58 4.61
N LEU A 34 0.76 -14.36 5.15
CA LEU A 34 1.52 -13.90 6.31
C LEU A 34 3.04 -13.96 6.07
N THR A 35 3.51 -13.16 5.12
CA THR A 35 4.94 -12.92 4.94
C THR A 35 5.47 -11.99 6.04
N TYR A 36 6.70 -11.52 5.92
CA TYR A 36 7.36 -10.66 6.90
C TYR A 36 6.56 -9.38 7.28
N ALA A 37 5.81 -8.82 6.32
CA ALA A 37 5.00 -7.60 6.51
C ALA A 37 3.54 -7.89 6.90
N GLY A 38 3.09 -9.14 6.81
CA GLY A 38 1.74 -9.57 7.20
C GLY A 38 1.64 -9.78 8.71
N ASN A 39 0.86 -8.95 9.40
CA ASN A 39 0.72 -9.00 10.87
C ASN A 39 -0.75 -9.01 11.30
N LEU A 40 -1.23 -10.15 11.80
CA LEU A 40 -2.61 -10.29 12.27
C LEU A 40 -2.94 -9.39 13.46
N ASN A 41 -1.94 -8.92 14.23
CA ASN A 41 -2.17 -7.94 15.29
C ASN A 41 -2.74 -6.61 14.73
N SER A 42 -2.52 -6.30 13.46
CA SER A 42 -3.13 -5.13 12.79
C SER A 42 -4.65 -5.26 12.65
N LEU A 43 -5.18 -6.47 12.81
CA LEU A 43 -6.60 -6.83 12.68
C LEU A 43 -7.24 -7.23 14.01
N ARG A 44 -6.49 -7.14 15.13
CA ARG A 44 -6.95 -7.55 16.46
C ARG A 44 -8.30 -6.93 16.87
N SER A 45 -8.54 -5.69 16.45
CA SER A 45 -9.80 -4.99 16.75
C SER A 45 -11.03 -5.57 16.04
N ILE A 46 -10.82 -6.39 15.01
CA ILE A 46 -11.90 -6.98 14.19
C ILE A 46 -11.85 -8.50 14.08
N GLU A 47 -10.88 -9.14 14.73
CA GLU A 47 -10.67 -10.59 14.60
C GLU A 47 -11.87 -11.45 15.01
N ASN A 48 -12.69 -10.95 15.95
CA ASN A 48 -13.87 -11.62 16.47
C ASN A 48 -15.20 -11.10 15.91
N GLU A 49 -15.15 -10.19 14.91
CA GLU A 49 -16.37 -9.67 14.30
C GLU A 49 -17.06 -10.75 13.44
N PRO A 50 -18.38 -10.93 13.55
CA PRO A 50 -19.11 -12.00 12.87
C PRO A 50 -19.08 -11.89 11.35
N ASN A 51 -18.81 -10.70 10.82
CA ASN A 51 -18.70 -10.41 9.39
C ASN A 51 -17.25 -10.39 8.88
N TYR A 52 -16.26 -10.82 9.69
CA TYR A 52 -14.86 -10.97 9.31
C TYR A 52 -14.43 -12.44 9.32
N LYS A 53 -13.63 -12.83 8.31
CA LYS A 53 -13.01 -14.15 8.25
C LYS A 53 -11.64 -14.06 7.60
N HIS A 54 -10.66 -14.77 8.14
CA HIS A 54 -9.30 -14.85 7.62
C HIS A 54 -9.00 -16.26 7.08
N TYR A 55 -8.33 -16.29 5.92
CA TYR A 55 -7.73 -17.48 5.33
C TYR A 55 -6.23 -17.27 5.16
N ARG A 56 -5.42 -18.13 5.75
CA ARG A 56 -3.98 -18.15 5.49
C ARG A 56 -3.71 -18.91 4.20
N THR A 57 -3.62 -18.17 3.08
CA THR A 57 -3.52 -18.76 1.74
C THR A 57 -2.62 -17.88 0.87
N ASP A 58 -1.79 -18.52 0.04
CA ASP A 58 -0.99 -17.83 -0.97
C ASP A 58 -1.87 -17.52 -2.20
N ILE A 59 -1.77 -16.30 -2.72
CA ILE A 59 -2.46 -15.89 -3.96
C ILE A 59 -1.98 -16.66 -5.19
N CYS A 60 -0.80 -17.26 -5.14
CA CYS A 60 -0.27 -18.14 -6.19
C CYS A 60 -0.98 -19.51 -6.24
N ASP A 61 -1.71 -19.92 -5.20
CA ASP A 61 -2.51 -21.13 -5.18
C ASP A 61 -3.92 -20.86 -5.77
N GLU A 62 -4.00 -20.95 -7.11
CA GLU A 62 -5.23 -20.70 -7.87
C GLU A 62 -6.40 -21.57 -7.40
N ASN A 63 -6.14 -22.85 -7.07
CA ASN A 63 -7.20 -23.78 -6.66
C ASN A 63 -7.76 -23.43 -5.28
N ALA A 64 -6.89 -23.08 -4.33
CA ALA A 64 -7.33 -22.63 -3.01
C ALA A 64 -8.12 -21.31 -3.10
N ILE A 65 -7.67 -20.36 -3.93
CA ILE A 65 -8.41 -19.12 -4.18
C ILE A 65 -9.78 -19.40 -4.79
N LEU A 66 -9.87 -20.22 -5.85
CA LEU A 66 -11.14 -20.57 -6.48
C LEU A 66 -12.10 -21.24 -5.48
N THR A 67 -11.58 -22.11 -4.61
CA THR A 67 -12.35 -22.76 -3.55
C THR A 67 -12.92 -21.72 -2.56
N ILE A 68 -12.12 -20.72 -2.16
CA ILE A 68 -12.57 -19.65 -1.28
C ILE A 68 -13.66 -18.79 -1.97
N LEU A 69 -13.45 -18.41 -3.23
CA LEU A 69 -14.43 -17.62 -4.01
C LEU A 69 -15.81 -18.31 -4.04
N ASN A 70 -15.83 -19.60 -4.30
CA ASN A 70 -17.06 -20.39 -4.36
C ASN A 70 -17.72 -20.55 -2.98
N ASN A 71 -16.96 -20.93 -1.95
CA ASN A 71 -17.50 -21.21 -0.62
C ASN A 71 -18.04 -19.93 0.06
N GLU A 72 -17.37 -18.81 -0.13
CA GLU A 72 -17.72 -17.54 0.48
C GLU A 72 -18.66 -16.68 -0.38
N LYS A 73 -18.97 -17.13 -1.62
CA LYS A 73 -19.86 -16.47 -2.59
C LYS A 73 -19.48 -15.00 -2.78
N ILE A 74 -18.25 -14.76 -3.25
CA ILE A 74 -17.64 -13.43 -3.34
C ILE A 74 -18.34 -12.56 -4.39
N ASP A 75 -18.72 -11.36 -4.00
CA ASP A 75 -19.33 -10.36 -4.88
C ASP A 75 -18.27 -9.41 -5.48
N SER A 76 -17.16 -9.18 -4.78
CA SER A 76 -16.06 -8.33 -5.27
C SER A 76 -14.72 -8.76 -4.68
N ILE A 77 -13.65 -8.53 -5.43
CA ILE A 77 -12.27 -8.76 -5.00
C ILE A 77 -11.54 -7.41 -4.93
N MET A 78 -10.86 -7.17 -3.81
CA MET A 78 -9.87 -6.08 -3.66
C MET A 78 -8.49 -6.71 -3.55
N HIS A 79 -7.70 -6.61 -4.62
CA HIS A 79 -6.42 -7.30 -4.72
C HIS A 79 -5.27 -6.38 -4.33
N LEU A 80 -4.86 -6.46 -3.03
CA LEU A 80 -3.79 -5.66 -2.44
C LEU A 80 -2.52 -6.48 -2.14
N ALA A 81 -2.59 -7.81 -2.18
CA ALA A 81 -1.43 -8.66 -1.90
C ALA A 81 -0.30 -8.38 -2.90
N ALA A 82 0.85 -7.95 -2.40
CA ALA A 82 2.04 -7.65 -3.19
C ALA A 82 3.29 -7.64 -2.31
N GLU A 83 4.44 -7.95 -2.89
CA GLU A 83 5.73 -7.48 -2.38
C GLU A 83 5.88 -6.00 -2.75
N SER A 84 6.24 -5.12 -1.78
CA SER A 84 6.11 -3.67 -1.96
C SER A 84 7.31 -2.83 -1.50
N HIS A 85 8.41 -3.44 -1.07
CA HIS A 85 9.58 -2.67 -0.62
C HIS A 85 10.62 -2.58 -1.73
N VAL A 86 10.85 -1.36 -2.26
CA VAL A 86 11.76 -1.13 -3.40
C VAL A 86 13.17 -1.66 -3.10
N ASP A 87 13.75 -1.33 -1.92
CA ASP A 87 15.11 -1.77 -1.58
C ASP A 87 15.22 -3.31 -1.54
N ARG A 88 14.19 -4.01 -1.02
CA ARG A 88 14.12 -5.49 -1.09
C ARG A 88 14.01 -6.00 -2.51
N SER A 89 13.39 -5.24 -3.44
CA SER A 89 13.31 -5.64 -4.84
C SER A 89 14.66 -5.57 -5.55
N ILE A 90 15.57 -4.72 -5.08
CA ILE A 90 16.94 -4.64 -5.58
C ILE A 90 17.74 -5.86 -5.12
N ASP A 91 17.60 -6.25 -3.86
CA ASP A 91 18.31 -7.38 -3.27
C ASP A 91 17.76 -8.75 -3.75
N GLY A 92 16.43 -8.85 -4.01
CA GLY A 92 15.77 -10.12 -4.36
C GLY A 92 14.59 -9.96 -5.31
N PRO A 93 14.78 -9.63 -6.60
CA PRO A 93 13.69 -9.32 -7.54
C PRO A 93 12.76 -10.51 -7.83
N ALA A 94 13.24 -11.75 -7.69
CA ALA A 94 12.46 -12.95 -8.00
C ALA A 94 11.16 -13.04 -7.17
N ALA A 95 11.19 -12.68 -5.89
CA ALA A 95 10.01 -12.68 -5.03
C ALA A 95 8.92 -11.71 -5.53
N PHE A 96 9.33 -10.59 -6.13
CA PHE A 96 8.43 -9.59 -6.72
C PHE A 96 7.79 -10.11 -8.01
N VAL A 97 8.54 -10.81 -8.85
CA VAL A 97 7.98 -11.47 -10.04
C VAL A 97 6.95 -12.53 -9.62
N GLU A 98 7.32 -13.41 -8.69
CA GLU A 98 6.44 -14.49 -8.24
C GLU A 98 5.15 -13.94 -7.62
N THR A 99 5.26 -13.02 -6.67
CA THR A 99 4.07 -12.50 -5.97
C THR A 99 3.26 -11.54 -6.83
N ASN A 100 3.91 -10.51 -7.41
CA ASN A 100 3.17 -9.44 -8.06
C ASN A 100 2.70 -9.83 -9.47
N VAL A 101 3.51 -10.59 -10.23
CA VAL A 101 3.17 -10.97 -11.61
C VAL A 101 2.42 -12.29 -11.63
N ILE A 102 3.06 -13.37 -11.13
CA ILE A 102 2.44 -14.71 -11.18
C ILE A 102 1.25 -14.80 -10.23
N GLY A 103 1.35 -14.23 -9.01
CA GLY A 103 0.24 -14.19 -8.06
C GLY A 103 -0.97 -13.43 -8.62
N THR A 104 -0.77 -12.26 -9.26
CA THR A 104 -1.87 -11.53 -9.92
C THR A 104 -2.46 -12.34 -11.08
N PHE A 105 -1.62 -12.97 -11.91
CA PHE A 105 -2.09 -13.87 -12.97
C PHE A 105 -2.98 -14.99 -12.40
N ARG A 106 -2.56 -15.66 -11.33
CA ARG A 106 -3.35 -16.73 -10.68
C ARG A 106 -4.67 -16.21 -10.10
N MET A 107 -4.64 -15.04 -9.46
CA MET A 107 -5.85 -14.37 -8.96
C MET A 107 -6.84 -14.05 -10.08
N LEU A 108 -6.34 -13.53 -11.20
CA LEU A 108 -7.17 -13.24 -12.38
C LEU A 108 -7.77 -14.49 -13.00
N SER A 109 -6.99 -15.59 -13.08
CA SER A 109 -7.47 -16.89 -13.59
C SER A 109 -8.56 -17.47 -12.69
N ALA A 110 -8.35 -17.48 -11.37
CA ALA A 110 -9.37 -17.94 -10.41
C ALA A 110 -10.63 -17.07 -10.48
N ALA A 111 -10.48 -15.74 -10.53
CA ALA A 111 -11.59 -14.81 -10.61
C ALA A 111 -12.40 -14.98 -11.91
N LEU A 112 -11.73 -15.18 -13.05
CA LEU A 112 -12.37 -15.41 -14.34
C LEU A 112 -13.18 -16.71 -14.35
N ASN A 113 -12.59 -17.80 -13.83
CA ASN A 113 -13.27 -19.10 -13.73
C ASN A 113 -14.52 -18.98 -12.84
N TYR A 114 -14.38 -18.38 -11.65
CA TYR A 114 -15.49 -18.12 -10.76
C TYR A 114 -16.58 -17.24 -11.40
N TRP A 115 -16.19 -16.12 -12.02
CA TRP A 115 -17.11 -15.17 -12.65
C TRP A 115 -17.92 -15.79 -13.78
N ARG A 116 -17.31 -16.68 -14.59
CA ARG A 116 -18.01 -17.36 -15.70
C ARG A 116 -19.17 -18.23 -15.23
N ASP A 117 -19.13 -18.72 -14.00
CA ASP A 117 -20.17 -19.58 -13.42
C ASP A 117 -21.26 -18.81 -12.66
N LEU A 118 -21.14 -17.48 -12.53
CA LEU A 118 -22.13 -16.64 -11.89
C LEU A 118 -23.39 -16.47 -12.77
N THR A 119 -24.53 -16.14 -12.12
CA THR A 119 -25.73 -15.70 -12.85
C THR A 119 -25.49 -14.36 -13.56
N PRO A 120 -26.26 -14.03 -14.61
CA PRO A 120 -26.09 -12.76 -15.35
C PRO A 120 -26.06 -11.51 -14.43
N GLU A 121 -26.96 -11.44 -13.46
CA GLU A 121 -27.08 -10.32 -12.53
C GLU A 121 -25.83 -10.20 -11.63
N LYS A 122 -25.30 -11.35 -11.17
CA LYS A 122 -24.09 -11.39 -10.37
C LYS A 122 -22.84 -11.08 -11.20
N LYS A 123 -22.80 -11.48 -12.47
CA LYS A 123 -21.72 -11.14 -13.40
C LYS A 123 -21.61 -9.62 -13.59
N GLU A 124 -22.73 -8.96 -13.79
CA GLU A 124 -22.80 -7.50 -13.94
C GLU A 124 -22.36 -6.75 -12.68
N ALA A 125 -22.77 -7.25 -11.52
CA ALA A 125 -22.43 -6.66 -10.23
C ALA A 125 -20.99 -6.94 -9.75
N PHE A 126 -20.35 -8.01 -10.26
CA PHE A 126 -19.01 -8.42 -9.85
C PHE A 126 -17.96 -7.37 -10.18
N ARG A 127 -16.96 -7.20 -9.29
CA ARG A 127 -15.79 -6.33 -9.53
C ARG A 127 -14.49 -7.00 -9.08
N PHE A 128 -13.49 -6.91 -9.93
CA PHE A 128 -12.09 -7.18 -9.57
C PHE A 128 -11.35 -5.84 -9.50
N HIS A 129 -11.10 -5.34 -8.30
CA HIS A 129 -10.34 -4.12 -8.07
C HIS A 129 -8.87 -4.46 -7.82
N HIS A 130 -8.00 -4.05 -8.73
CA HIS A 130 -6.55 -4.18 -8.58
C HIS A 130 -5.95 -2.89 -8.04
N ILE A 131 -5.20 -3.01 -6.95
CA ILE A 131 -4.55 -1.87 -6.28
C ILE A 131 -3.08 -1.84 -6.70
N SER A 132 -2.67 -0.76 -7.36
CA SER A 132 -1.34 -0.51 -7.86
C SER A 132 -0.72 0.75 -7.23
N THR A 133 0.31 1.28 -7.82
CA THR A 133 1.15 2.38 -7.32
C THR A 133 1.40 3.39 -8.43
N ASP A 134 1.67 4.64 -8.08
CA ASP A 134 2.14 5.69 -8.98
C ASP A 134 3.56 5.45 -9.50
N GLU A 135 4.35 4.62 -8.83
CA GLU A 135 5.71 4.25 -9.27
C GLU A 135 5.76 3.57 -10.63
N VAL A 136 4.63 3.04 -11.14
CA VAL A 136 4.54 2.48 -12.49
C VAL A 136 4.71 3.52 -13.59
N PHE A 137 4.42 4.79 -13.30
CA PHE A 137 4.55 5.89 -14.26
C PHE A 137 6.00 6.37 -14.45
N GLY A 138 6.90 6.03 -13.50
CA GLY A 138 8.32 6.39 -13.56
C GLY A 138 8.65 7.66 -12.78
N ASP A 139 9.64 8.41 -13.27
CA ASP A 139 10.25 9.55 -12.58
C ASP A 139 9.84 10.88 -13.21
N LEU A 140 9.51 11.88 -12.39
CA LEU A 140 9.24 13.24 -12.84
C LEU A 140 10.42 14.18 -12.57
N PRO A 141 10.62 15.23 -13.38
CA PRO A 141 11.43 16.38 -13.02
C PRO A 141 10.98 17.02 -11.70
N PHE A 142 11.85 17.76 -11.02
CA PHE A 142 11.52 18.37 -9.72
C PHE A 142 10.44 19.45 -9.80
N ASP A 143 10.35 20.14 -10.91
CA ASP A 143 9.62 21.40 -11.08
C ASP A 143 8.43 21.33 -12.06
N GLU A 144 8.22 20.20 -12.74
CA GLU A 144 7.14 20.09 -13.71
C GLU A 144 6.57 18.66 -13.83
N GLY A 145 5.37 18.56 -14.42
CA GLY A 145 4.68 17.30 -14.69
C GLY A 145 3.85 16.79 -13.51
N ILE A 146 2.83 16.00 -13.85
CA ILE A 146 1.98 15.27 -12.92
C ILE A 146 1.48 14.01 -13.63
N PHE A 147 1.40 12.89 -12.93
CA PHE A 147 0.88 11.63 -13.46
C PHE A 147 -0.64 11.64 -13.52
N THR A 148 -1.18 11.40 -14.70
CA THR A 148 -2.60 11.14 -14.93
C THR A 148 -2.84 9.68 -15.25
N GLU A 149 -4.09 9.24 -15.30
CA GLU A 149 -4.45 7.86 -15.66
C GLU A 149 -4.07 7.47 -17.10
N THR A 150 -3.74 8.45 -17.94
CA THR A 150 -3.29 8.27 -19.33
C THR A 150 -1.77 8.40 -19.51
N THR A 151 -1.03 8.69 -18.43
CA THR A 151 0.43 8.76 -18.47
C THR A 151 1.01 7.37 -18.83
N PRO A 152 1.90 7.28 -19.85
CA PRO A 152 2.56 6.03 -20.18
C PRO A 152 3.39 5.48 -19.01
N TYR A 153 3.41 4.15 -18.84
CA TYR A 153 4.24 3.51 -17.83
C TYR A 153 5.72 3.52 -18.21
N ALA A 154 6.57 3.89 -17.26
CA ALA A 154 8.02 3.93 -17.40
C ALA A 154 8.73 3.53 -16.09
N PRO A 155 8.45 2.32 -15.53
CA PRO A 155 8.95 1.91 -14.23
C PRO A 155 10.46 1.81 -14.19
N SER A 156 11.09 2.23 -13.07
CA SER A 156 12.55 2.32 -12.90
C SER A 156 13.13 1.26 -11.95
N SER A 157 12.31 0.57 -11.18
CA SER A 157 12.74 -0.45 -10.20
C SER A 157 12.13 -1.83 -10.50
N PRO A 158 12.73 -2.94 -9.98
CA PRO A 158 12.11 -4.27 -10.11
C PRO A 158 10.70 -4.33 -9.49
N TYR A 159 10.47 -3.61 -8.39
CA TYR A 159 9.14 -3.47 -7.79
C TYR A 159 8.15 -2.80 -8.75
N SER A 160 8.45 -1.57 -9.21
CA SER A 160 7.55 -0.83 -10.10
C SER A 160 7.33 -1.56 -11.43
N ALA A 161 8.36 -2.22 -11.98
CA ALA A 161 8.23 -3.05 -13.17
C ALA A 161 7.28 -4.24 -12.96
N SER A 162 7.35 -4.92 -11.81
CA SER A 162 6.45 -6.02 -11.48
C SER A 162 5.00 -5.56 -11.31
N LYS A 163 4.77 -4.35 -10.75
CA LYS A 163 3.45 -3.75 -10.63
C LYS A 163 2.90 -3.31 -12.00
N ALA A 164 3.74 -2.70 -12.85
CA ALA A 164 3.34 -2.35 -14.21
C ALA A 164 2.94 -3.59 -15.02
N ALA A 165 3.68 -4.71 -14.89
CA ALA A 165 3.32 -5.97 -15.51
C ALA A 165 1.96 -6.49 -15.04
N SER A 166 1.69 -6.47 -13.72
CA SER A 166 0.39 -6.90 -13.19
C SER A 166 -0.76 -5.99 -13.66
N ASP A 167 -0.57 -4.69 -13.72
CA ASP A 167 -1.57 -3.75 -14.26
C ASP A 167 -1.93 -4.07 -15.72
N HIS A 168 -0.92 -4.40 -16.54
CA HIS A 168 -1.15 -4.82 -17.93
C HIS A 168 -1.93 -6.14 -18.03
N PHE A 169 -1.66 -7.12 -17.15
CA PHE A 169 -2.46 -8.35 -17.10
C PHE A 169 -3.91 -8.06 -16.73
N VAL A 170 -4.16 -7.21 -15.74
CA VAL A 170 -5.52 -6.82 -15.32
C VAL A 170 -6.30 -6.20 -16.48
N ARG A 171 -5.69 -5.27 -17.22
CA ARG A 171 -6.28 -4.66 -18.42
C ARG A 171 -6.54 -5.70 -19.51
N ALA A 172 -5.57 -6.59 -19.77
CA ALA A 172 -5.69 -7.65 -20.77
C ALA A 172 -6.83 -8.62 -20.44
N TRP A 173 -7.06 -8.96 -19.14
CA TRP A 173 -8.19 -9.80 -18.74
C TRP A 173 -9.54 -9.14 -18.99
N HIS A 174 -9.62 -7.82 -18.82
CA HIS A 174 -10.81 -7.06 -19.18
C HIS A 174 -11.06 -7.09 -20.70
N GLU A 175 -10.09 -6.66 -21.48
CA GLU A 175 -10.21 -6.53 -22.94
C GLU A 175 -10.43 -7.88 -23.64
N THR A 176 -9.73 -8.94 -23.19
CA THR A 176 -9.76 -10.23 -23.85
C THR A 176 -10.94 -11.10 -23.40
N TYR A 177 -11.25 -11.08 -22.11
CA TYR A 177 -12.20 -12.02 -21.51
C TYR A 177 -13.46 -11.35 -20.94
N GLY A 178 -13.51 -10.02 -20.92
CA GLY A 178 -14.65 -9.26 -20.39
C GLY A 178 -14.75 -9.26 -18.86
N LEU A 179 -13.70 -9.68 -18.13
CA LEU A 179 -13.74 -9.65 -16.66
C LEU A 179 -13.96 -8.22 -16.19
N PRO A 180 -14.96 -7.94 -15.32
CA PRO A 180 -15.24 -6.58 -14.87
C PRO A 180 -14.20 -6.10 -13.85
N VAL A 181 -13.13 -5.50 -14.35
CA VAL A 181 -12.03 -4.97 -13.56
C VAL A 181 -12.17 -3.47 -13.32
N VAL A 182 -11.57 -3.00 -12.25
CA VAL A 182 -11.23 -1.59 -12.02
C VAL A 182 -9.83 -1.54 -11.42
N LEU A 183 -9.06 -0.51 -11.73
CA LEU A 183 -7.68 -0.36 -11.29
C LEU A 183 -7.51 0.96 -10.54
N SER A 184 -6.63 1.00 -9.54
CA SER A 184 -6.22 2.24 -8.90
C SER A 184 -4.71 2.30 -8.71
N ASN A 185 -4.14 3.50 -8.96
CA ASN A 185 -2.74 3.80 -8.71
C ASN A 185 -2.68 4.81 -7.54
N CYS A 186 -2.01 4.46 -6.46
CA CYS A 186 -1.95 5.34 -5.29
C CYS A 186 -0.56 5.94 -5.09
N SER A 187 -0.53 7.12 -4.51
CA SER A 187 0.69 7.75 -4.01
C SER A 187 1.22 7.11 -2.73
N ASN A 188 2.31 7.64 -2.17
CA ASN A 188 2.96 7.08 -0.98
C ASN A 188 2.04 7.13 0.25
N ASN A 189 1.73 5.97 0.80
CA ASN A 189 0.86 5.87 1.97
C ASN A 189 1.64 5.98 3.28
N TYR A 190 1.01 6.59 4.29
CA TYR A 190 1.50 6.64 5.66
C TYR A 190 0.35 6.54 6.67
N GLY A 191 0.64 6.16 7.90
CA GLY A 191 -0.38 6.06 8.94
C GLY A 191 -0.13 4.94 9.96
N PRO A 192 -1.13 4.65 10.82
CA PRO A 192 -1.13 3.54 11.76
C PRO A 192 -0.86 2.19 11.10
N PHE A 193 -0.11 1.31 11.80
CA PHE A 193 0.24 -0.03 11.34
C PHE A 193 1.17 -0.11 10.12
N HIS A 194 1.87 1.00 9.76
CA HIS A 194 2.86 0.96 8.70
C HIS A 194 4.12 0.23 9.15
N PHE A 195 4.61 -0.75 8.35
CA PHE A 195 5.72 -1.60 8.76
C PHE A 195 7.01 -0.79 8.99
N PRO A 196 7.77 -1.06 10.07
CA PRO A 196 8.89 -0.24 10.55
C PRO A 196 10.09 -0.04 9.61
N GLU A 197 10.14 -0.71 8.46
CA GLU A 197 11.20 -0.51 7.45
C GLU A 197 10.98 0.71 6.55
N LYS A 198 9.77 1.27 6.54
CA LYS A 198 9.42 2.43 5.70
C LYS A 198 9.81 3.75 6.37
N LEU A 199 10.06 4.80 5.57
CA LEU A 199 10.63 6.08 6.00
C LEU A 199 9.99 6.64 7.28
N ILE A 200 8.67 6.89 7.26
CA ILE A 200 7.99 7.56 8.39
C ILE A 200 8.08 6.75 9.69
N PRO A 201 7.67 5.46 9.73
CA PRO A 201 7.80 4.69 10.96
C PRO A 201 9.25 4.44 11.39
N LEU A 202 10.17 4.25 10.44
CA LEU A 202 11.60 4.11 10.75
C LEU A 202 12.14 5.34 11.48
N VAL A 203 11.86 6.54 10.95
CA VAL A 203 12.29 7.81 11.55
C VAL A 203 11.68 8.01 12.93
N ILE A 204 10.36 7.78 13.08
CA ILE A 204 9.69 7.88 14.39
C ILE A 204 10.37 6.96 15.42
N LEU A 205 10.53 5.68 15.08
CA LEU A 205 11.08 4.69 16.01
C LEU A 205 12.56 4.89 16.30
N ASN A 206 13.36 5.30 15.31
CA ASN A 206 14.76 5.64 15.54
C ASN A 206 14.89 6.88 16.45
N ALA A 207 14.09 7.93 16.21
CA ALA A 207 14.06 9.12 17.05
C ALA A 207 13.75 8.77 18.51
N LEU A 208 12.71 7.96 18.75
CA LEU A 208 12.32 7.52 20.10
C LEU A 208 13.42 6.72 20.84
N HIS A 209 14.32 6.07 20.11
CA HIS A 209 15.46 5.33 20.64
C HIS A 209 16.78 6.12 20.58
N GLU A 210 16.72 7.42 20.25
CA GLU A 210 17.88 8.31 20.09
C GLU A 210 18.95 7.77 19.10
N ARG A 211 18.50 7.09 18.03
CA ARG A 211 19.33 6.58 16.94
C ARG A 211 19.37 7.55 15.79
N ASP A 212 20.37 7.42 14.92
CA ASP A 212 20.48 8.19 13.69
C ASP A 212 19.23 8.11 12.82
N LEU A 213 18.87 9.23 12.20
CA LEU A 213 17.75 9.35 11.26
C LEU A 213 18.35 9.43 9.84
N PRO A 214 18.55 8.28 9.16
CA PRO A 214 19.24 8.24 7.88
C PRO A 214 18.37 8.83 6.75
N ILE A 215 18.94 9.78 6.00
CA ILE A 215 18.35 10.37 4.81
C ILE A 215 19.21 10.02 3.60
N TYR A 216 18.61 9.45 2.57
CA TYR A 216 19.28 9.11 1.32
C TYR A 216 19.66 10.37 0.53
N GLY A 217 20.91 10.41 0.03
CA GLY A 217 21.43 11.52 -0.75
C GLY A 217 21.34 12.85 -0.01
N LYS A 218 20.64 13.83 -0.60
CA LYS A 218 20.38 15.16 0.00
C LYS A 218 18.99 15.26 0.61
N GLY A 219 18.17 14.21 0.53
CA GLY A 219 16.78 14.22 1.00
C GLY A 219 15.81 15.06 0.17
N ASN A 220 16.20 15.45 -1.05
CA ASN A 220 15.41 16.32 -1.92
C ASN A 220 14.42 15.55 -2.81
N ASN A 221 14.39 14.22 -2.74
CA ASN A 221 13.37 13.42 -3.43
C ASN A 221 11.98 13.78 -2.92
N VAL A 222 11.06 14.05 -3.84
CA VAL A 222 9.68 14.48 -3.54
C VAL A 222 8.71 13.32 -3.67
N ARG A 223 7.80 13.20 -2.71
CA ARG A 223 6.70 12.22 -2.72
C ARG A 223 5.39 12.92 -2.40
N ASP A 224 4.31 12.49 -3.05
CA ASP A 224 2.96 12.80 -2.62
C ASP A 224 2.55 11.82 -1.50
N TRP A 225 2.00 12.35 -0.40
CA TRP A 225 1.72 11.57 0.81
C TRP A 225 0.22 11.45 1.07
N LEU A 226 -0.26 10.21 1.18
CA LEU A 226 -1.66 9.88 1.38
C LEU A 226 -1.87 9.15 2.71
N PHE A 227 -2.76 9.68 3.55
CA PHE A 227 -3.09 9.03 4.82
C PHE A 227 -3.86 7.73 4.57
N VAL A 228 -3.43 6.63 5.20
CA VAL A 228 -3.90 5.26 4.87
C VAL A 228 -5.40 5.05 5.05
N GLU A 229 -6.03 5.72 6.02
CA GLU A 229 -7.49 5.60 6.21
C GLU A 229 -8.28 6.35 5.14
N ASP A 230 -7.74 7.44 4.60
CA ASP A 230 -8.35 8.13 3.46
C ASP A 230 -8.18 7.29 2.19
N HIS A 231 -7.02 6.63 2.01
CA HIS A 231 -6.84 5.66 0.93
C HIS A 231 -7.83 4.50 1.04
N ALA A 232 -8.01 3.90 2.22
CA ALA A 232 -8.97 2.81 2.41
C ALA A 232 -10.41 3.23 2.01
N LYS A 233 -10.83 4.47 2.32
CA LYS A 233 -12.11 5.03 1.87
C LYS A 233 -12.18 5.18 0.34
N ALA A 234 -11.10 5.66 -0.29
CA ALA A 234 -11.03 5.74 -1.74
C ALA A 234 -11.22 4.37 -2.38
N LEU A 235 -10.50 3.35 -1.87
CA LEU A 235 -10.58 1.98 -2.39
C LEU A 235 -11.99 1.39 -2.23
N GLU A 236 -12.69 1.65 -1.11
CA GLU A 236 -14.09 1.25 -0.94
C GLU A 236 -15.01 1.91 -1.96
N ILE A 237 -14.84 3.21 -2.21
CA ILE A 237 -15.64 3.94 -3.20
C ILE A 237 -15.36 3.39 -4.61
N VAL A 238 -14.10 3.17 -4.97
CA VAL A 238 -13.70 2.67 -6.29
C VAL A 238 -14.28 1.27 -6.55
N VAL A 239 -14.19 0.34 -5.60
CA VAL A 239 -14.74 -1.02 -5.81
C VAL A 239 -16.25 -1.03 -5.96
N ARG A 240 -16.95 -0.06 -5.34
CA ARG A 240 -18.43 0.03 -5.39
C ARG A 240 -18.95 0.81 -6.59
N GLN A 241 -18.26 1.87 -7.00
CA GLN A 241 -18.80 2.88 -7.91
C GLN A 241 -17.88 3.16 -9.11
N GLY A 242 -16.64 2.66 -9.10
CA GLY A 242 -15.71 2.82 -10.20
C GLY A 242 -16.24 2.20 -11.49
N ARG A 243 -16.03 2.88 -12.61
CA ARG A 243 -16.43 2.37 -13.94
C ARG A 243 -15.55 1.18 -14.34
N VAL A 244 -16.20 0.13 -14.81
CA VAL A 244 -15.51 -1.08 -15.30
C VAL A 244 -14.57 -0.73 -16.44
N GLY A 245 -13.36 -1.31 -16.41
CA GLY A 245 -12.30 -1.04 -17.38
C GLY A 245 -11.44 0.19 -17.09
N GLU A 246 -11.87 1.06 -16.17
CA GLU A 246 -11.20 2.33 -15.89
C GLU A 246 -10.13 2.21 -14.78
N SER A 247 -9.21 3.19 -14.82
CA SER A 247 -8.22 3.42 -13.76
C SER A 247 -8.53 4.71 -13.02
N TYR A 248 -8.18 4.75 -11.74
CA TYR A 248 -8.31 5.91 -10.87
C TYR A 248 -7.01 6.18 -10.12
N ASN A 249 -6.46 7.35 -10.29
CA ASN A 249 -5.35 7.84 -9.49
C ASN A 249 -5.86 8.31 -8.11
N ILE A 250 -5.15 7.93 -7.06
CA ILE A 250 -5.51 8.25 -5.68
C ILE A 250 -4.30 8.90 -4.99
N GLY A 251 -4.32 10.21 -4.84
CA GLY A 251 -3.24 11.01 -4.26
C GLY A 251 -3.69 11.85 -3.07
N GLY A 252 -2.72 12.25 -2.24
CA GLY A 252 -2.95 13.15 -1.11
C GLY A 252 -2.97 14.61 -1.51
N ASN A 253 -2.41 14.97 -2.66
CA ASN A 253 -2.07 16.35 -3.08
C ASN A 253 -1.13 17.03 -2.08
N GLU A 254 -0.24 16.26 -1.47
CA GLU A 254 0.65 16.67 -0.37
C GLU A 254 2.11 16.32 -0.69
N GLU A 255 2.67 17.00 -1.69
CA GLU A 255 4.07 16.82 -2.08
C GLU A 255 5.02 17.36 -1.01
N ARG A 256 5.94 16.50 -0.55
CA ARG A 256 6.98 16.85 0.43
C ARG A 256 8.30 16.20 0.05
N THR A 257 9.40 16.90 0.31
CA THR A 257 10.73 16.29 0.24
C THR A 257 10.92 15.31 1.41
N ASN A 258 11.74 14.28 1.21
CA ASN A 258 12.07 13.36 2.29
C ASN A 258 12.66 14.08 3.51
N LEU A 259 13.50 15.11 3.30
CA LEU A 259 14.05 15.93 4.38
C LEU A 259 12.93 16.65 5.14
N ALA A 260 12.01 17.33 4.45
CA ALA A 260 10.89 18.04 5.09
C ALA A 260 10.00 17.08 5.91
N VAL A 261 9.76 15.85 5.43
CA VAL A 261 9.04 14.82 6.18
C VAL A 261 9.76 14.51 7.50
N VAL A 262 11.07 14.28 7.46
CA VAL A 262 11.87 13.95 8.64
C VAL A 262 11.92 15.11 9.64
N GLU A 263 12.11 16.33 9.15
CA GLU A 263 12.09 17.56 9.98
C GLU A 263 10.72 17.73 10.67
N THR A 264 9.61 17.56 9.95
CA THR A 264 8.26 17.65 10.52
C THR A 264 8.04 16.58 11.61
N ILE A 265 8.53 15.35 11.42
CA ILE A 265 8.49 14.31 12.46
C ILE A 265 9.25 14.75 13.70
N CYS A 266 10.47 15.29 13.53
CA CYS A 266 11.29 15.79 14.64
C CYS A 266 10.58 16.90 15.41
N GLU A 267 9.99 17.88 14.72
CA GLU A 267 9.24 18.98 15.33
C GLU A 267 8.03 18.49 16.15
N ILE A 268 7.27 17.52 15.63
CA ILE A 268 6.14 16.95 16.34
C ILE A 268 6.61 16.18 17.58
N LEU A 269 7.67 15.39 17.47
CA LEU A 269 8.25 14.66 18.60
C LEU A 269 8.85 15.58 19.64
N ASP A 270 9.51 16.68 19.26
CA ASP A 270 10.02 17.71 20.19
C ASP A 270 8.91 18.31 21.05
N ARG A 271 7.69 18.44 20.49
CA ARG A 271 6.51 18.93 21.24
C ARG A 271 5.86 17.86 22.11
N LYS A 272 5.72 16.62 21.57
CA LYS A 272 4.94 15.55 22.24
C LYS A 272 5.75 14.73 23.21
N ARG A 273 7.03 14.52 22.94
CA ARG A 273 7.92 13.70 23.74
C ARG A 273 9.37 14.25 23.69
N PRO A 274 9.61 15.43 24.28
CA PRO A 274 10.93 16.06 24.24
C PRO A 274 12.01 15.14 24.82
N ARG A 275 13.22 15.20 24.27
CA ARG A 275 14.37 14.42 24.74
C ARG A 275 14.79 14.88 26.14
N THR A 276 15.21 13.95 26.98
CA THR A 276 15.61 14.23 28.39
C THR A 276 16.82 15.16 28.50
N ASN A 277 17.69 15.18 27.47
CA ASN A 277 18.88 16.03 27.40
C ASN A 277 18.62 17.42 26.83
N ALA A 278 17.35 17.80 26.60
CA ALA A 278 16.89 19.05 26.00
C ALA A 278 17.41 19.34 24.58
N ARG A 279 18.01 18.37 23.90
CA ARG A 279 18.45 18.47 22.50
C ARG A 279 17.29 18.21 21.55
N LYS A 280 17.38 18.73 20.33
CA LYS A 280 16.37 18.53 19.29
C LYS A 280 16.53 17.16 18.62
N TYR A 281 15.41 16.56 18.21
CA TYR A 281 15.43 15.31 17.42
C TYR A 281 16.10 15.54 16.05
N SER A 282 16.00 16.72 15.47
CA SER A 282 16.66 17.07 14.21
C SER A 282 18.19 16.93 14.24
N GLU A 283 18.81 16.96 15.42
CA GLU A 283 20.26 16.72 15.58
C GLU A 283 20.65 15.25 15.31
N LEU A 284 19.71 14.35 15.23
CA LEU A 284 19.92 12.94 14.86
C LEU A 284 19.92 12.70 13.35
N ILE A 285 19.59 13.71 12.54
CA ILE A 285 19.56 13.58 11.07
C ILE A 285 20.97 13.31 10.56
N THR A 286 21.12 12.25 9.77
CA THR A 286 22.36 11.86 9.12
C THR A 286 22.12 11.60 7.63
N PHE A 287 23.02 12.10 6.77
CA PHE A 287 22.93 11.87 5.34
C PHE A 287 23.75 10.65 4.95
N VAL A 288 23.15 9.75 4.21
CA VAL A 288 23.80 8.51 3.74
C VAL A 288 23.81 8.45 2.20
N SER A 289 24.65 7.58 1.63
CA SER A 289 24.69 7.40 0.17
C SER A 289 23.30 7.10 -0.38
N ASP A 290 22.98 7.63 -1.55
CA ASP A 290 21.70 7.37 -2.20
C ASP A 290 21.61 5.93 -2.71
N ARG A 291 20.40 5.45 -2.97
CA ARG A 291 20.16 4.11 -3.55
C ARG A 291 20.18 4.17 -5.08
N PRO A 292 20.54 3.07 -5.76
CA PRO A 292 20.40 2.97 -7.21
C PRO A 292 18.95 3.17 -7.66
N GLY A 293 18.74 3.88 -8.78
CA GLY A 293 17.41 4.06 -9.37
C GLY A 293 16.43 4.84 -8.47
N HIS A 294 16.92 5.77 -7.66
CA HIS A 294 16.07 6.55 -6.77
C HIS A 294 15.38 7.69 -7.54
N ASP A 295 14.12 7.51 -7.86
CA ASP A 295 13.32 8.50 -8.58
C ASP A 295 13.25 9.84 -7.83
N ARG A 296 13.31 10.93 -8.59
CA ARG A 296 13.39 12.30 -8.06
C ARG A 296 12.07 12.76 -7.45
N ARG A 297 10.97 12.60 -8.20
CA ARG A 297 9.68 13.14 -7.79
C ARG A 297 8.52 12.25 -8.28
N TYR A 298 7.53 12.08 -7.42
CA TYR A 298 6.21 11.56 -7.74
C TYR A 298 5.16 12.62 -7.40
N ALA A 299 4.29 12.91 -8.35
CA ALA A 299 3.10 13.73 -8.19
C ALA A 299 1.97 13.14 -9.01
N ILE A 300 0.80 12.95 -8.41
CA ILE A 300 -0.32 12.24 -9.01
C ILE A 300 -1.56 13.11 -9.05
N ASP A 301 -2.25 13.17 -10.21
CA ASP A 301 -3.51 13.86 -10.37
C ASP A 301 -4.68 12.99 -9.93
N ALA A 302 -5.34 13.34 -8.84
CA ALA A 302 -6.53 12.68 -8.31
C ALA A 302 -7.84 13.37 -8.71
N SER A 303 -7.84 14.20 -9.75
CA SER A 303 -9.03 14.96 -10.18
C SER A 303 -10.15 14.05 -10.70
N LYS A 304 -9.82 12.93 -11.35
CA LYS A 304 -10.79 11.98 -11.89
C LYS A 304 -11.60 11.31 -10.77
N ILE A 305 -10.96 10.77 -9.76
CA ILE A 305 -11.69 10.16 -8.62
C ILE A 305 -12.52 11.21 -7.89
N SER A 306 -12.02 12.44 -7.76
CA SER A 306 -12.75 13.53 -7.14
C SER A 306 -14.00 13.93 -7.94
N SER A 307 -13.89 14.09 -9.25
CA SER A 307 -14.99 14.53 -10.11
C SER A 307 -16.02 13.45 -10.38
N GLU A 308 -15.60 12.19 -10.57
CA GLU A 308 -16.50 11.09 -10.91
C GLU A 308 -17.10 10.40 -9.68
N LEU A 309 -16.34 10.27 -8.60
CA LEU A 309 -16.72 9.49 -7.42
C LEU A 309 -16.87 10.35 -6.15
N GLY A 310 -16.61 11.66 -6.23
CA GLY A 310 -16.78 12.60 -5.11
C GLY A 310 -15.77 12.43 -3.97
N TRP A 311 -14.72 11.62 -4.16
CA TRP A 311 -13.73 11.39 -3.11
C TRP A 311 -12.66 12.49 -3.08
N LYS A 312 -12.26 12.88 -1.86
CA LYS A 312 -11.11 13.75 -1.57
C LYS A 312 -10.45 13.28 -0.28
N PRO A 313 -9.11 13.47 -0.13
CA PRO A 313 -8.45 13.21 1.15
C PRO A 313 -9.06 14.11 2.25
N ALA A 314 -9.28 13.56 3.43
CA ALA A 314 -9.83 14.27 4.58
C ALA A 314 -8.73 14.80 5.51
N GLN A 315 -7.51 14.23 5.45
CA GLN A 315 -6.37 14.65 6.26
C GLN A 315 -5.39 15.48 5.43
N SER A 316 -4.89 16.59 5.98
CA SER A 316 -3.64 17.18 5.50
C SER A 316 -2.46 16.32 5.94
N PHE A 317 -1.29 16.53 5.33
CA PHE A 317 -0.07 15.81 5.72
C PHE A 317 0.23 15.99 7.22
N GLU A 318 0.17 17.21 7.73
CA GLU A 318 0.46 17.54 9.13
C GLU A 318 -0.50 16.86 10.09
N SER A 319 -1.83 16.92 9.82
CA SER A 319 -2.84 16.31 10.68
C SER A 319 -2.76 14.77 10.68
N GLY A 320 -2.50 14.17 9.52
CA GLY A 320 -2.31 12.74 9.40
C GLY A 320 -1.00 12.25 10.04
N LEU A 321 0.08 13.03 9.90
CA LEU A 321 1.37 12.71 10.51
C LEU A 321 1.31 12.80 12.04
N GLU A 322 0.61 13.82 12.58
CA GLU A 322 0.40 13.93 14.01
C GLU A 322 -0.37 12.73 14.58
N LYS A 323 -1.45 12.29 13.91
CA LYS A 323 -2.18 11.07 14.26
C LYS A 323 -1.30 9.82 14.17
N THR A 324 -0.44 9.76 13.17
CA THR A 324 0.51 8.65 12.98
C THR A 324 1.49 8.56 14.15
N ILE A 325 2.11 9.68 14.52
CA ILE A 325 3.06 9.75 15.64
C ILE A 325 2.35 9.37 16.95
N ASP A 326 1.15 9.93 17.22
CA ASP A 326 0.37 9.58 18.41
C ASP A 326 0.09 8.08 18.47
N TRP A 327 -0.24 7.49 17.32
CA TRP A 327 -0.47 6.05 17.27
C TRP A 327 0.80 5.25 17.63
N TYR A 328 1.97 5.59 17.08
CA TYR A 328 3.23 4.89 17.43
C TYR A 328 3.60 5.07 18.91
N LEU A 329 3.36 6.25 19.48
CA LEU A 329 3.60 6.51 20.91
C LEU A 329 2.70 5.66 21.82
N GLN A 330 1.48 5.33 21.40
CA GLN A 330 0.48 4.62 22.19
C GLN A 330 0.43 3.11 21.93
N ASN A 331 1.04 2.62 20.83
CA ASN A 331 0.89 1.23 20.39
C ASN A 331 2.23 0.48 20.32
N GLU A 332 3.05 0.64 21.36
CA GLU A 332 4.33 -0.05 21.47
C GLU A 332 4.18 -1.57 21.40
N TRP A 333 3.08 -2.13 21.91
CA TRP A 333 2.73 -3.54 21.85
C TRP A 333 2.71 -4.11 20.43
N TRP A 334 2.43 -3.27 19.41
CA TRP A 334 2.37 -3.69 18.01
C TRP A 334 3.75 -3.65 17.32
N TRP A 335 4.50 -2.55 17.48
CA TRP A 335 5.74 -2.36 16.73
C TRP A 335 6.98 -2.91 17.45
N ARG A 336 6.99 -3.02 18.80
CA ARG A 336 8.15 -3.52 19.54
C ARG A 336 8.53 -4.95 19.14
N PRO A 337 7.60 -5.94 19.07
CA PRO A 337 7.95 -7.29 18.63
C PRO A 337 8.50 -7.33 17.19
N ILE A 338 8.01 -6.46 16.30
CA ILE A 338 8.52 -6.37 14.92
C ILE A 338 9.96 -5.88 14.93
N ARG A 339 10.27 -4.82 15.70
CA ARG A 339 11.63 -4.26 15.82
C ARG A 339 12.62 -5.20 16.47
N GLU A 340 12.18 -6.06 17.37
CA GLU A 340 13.05 -7.01 18.08
C GLU A 340 13.29 -8.31 17.29
N GLN A 341 12.35 -8.74 16.43
CA GLN A 341 12.37 -10.07 15.81
C GLN A 341 12.45 -10.06 14.29
N ALA A 342 11.77 -9.13 13.62
CA ALA A 342 11.59 -9.13 12.17
C ALA A 342 12.44 -8.10 11.42
N TYR A 343 12.70 -6.94 12.05
CA TYR A 343 13.45 -5.85 11.43
C TYR A 343 14.07 -4.95 12.49
N THR A 344 15.38 -5.01 12.67
CA THR A 344 16.11 -4.27 13.72
C THR A 344 16.44 -2.81 13.32
N GLY A 345 16.14 -2.41 12.09
CA GLY A 345 16.40 -1.06 11.55
C GLY A 345 17.66 -1.00 10.69
N GLU A 346 18.12 -2.14 10.19
CA GLU A 346 19.24 -2.24 9.24
C GLU A 346 18.87 -1.61 7.88
N ARG A 347 19.90 -1.12 7.19
CA ARG A 347 19.76 -0.60 5.84
C ARG A 347 19.61 -1.74 4.84
N LEU A 348 18.59 -1.64 3.97
CA LEU A 348 18.30 -2.58 2.88
C LEU A 348 18.80 -2.04 1.54
N GLY A 349 18.85 -2.87 0.50
CA GLY A 349 19.20 -2.47 -0.87
C GLY A 349 20.70 -2.17 -1.07
N GLN A 350 21.57 -2.80 -0.31
CA GLN A 350 23.03 -2.60 -0.40
C GLN A 350 23.79 -3.69 -1.14
N ASN A 351 23.15 -4.84 -1.39
CA ASN A 351 23.83 -5.95 -2.05
C ASN A 351 23.96 -5.69 -3.55
N SER A 352 25.16 -5.21 -3.95
CA SER A 352 25.56 -5.06 -5.35
C SER A 352 25.97 -6.39 -6.01
N ASP A 353 25.92 -7.49 -5.30
CA ASP A 353 26.33 -8.82 -5.79
C ASP A 353 25.09 -9.60 -6.28
N VAL A 354 24.48 -9.13 -7.37
CA VAL A 354 23.66 -10.02 -8.22
C VAL A 354 24.61 -10.71 -9.18
N SER A 355 25.17 -11.85 -8.75
CA SER A 355 25.89 -12.79 -9.60
C SER A 355 24.92 -13.62 -10.44
#